data_8c885fb37cd05917ed972d8ec9fb624e
#
_entry.id   8c885fb37cd05917ed972d8ec9fb624e
#
_cell.length_a   1.000
_cell.length_b   1.000
_cell.length_c   1.000
_cell.angle_alpha   90.00
_cell.angle_beta   90.00
_cell.angle_gamma   90.00
#
_symmetry.space_group_name_H-M   'P 1'
#
loop_
_entity.id
_entity.type
_entity.pdbx_description
1 polymer ?
#
loop_
_entity_poly.entity_id
_entity_poly.type
_entity_poly.pdbx_seq_one_letter_code
_entity_poly.pdbx_strand_id
1 'polypeptide(L)'
;MTYDKIILGAGLYGLYAAQKCGAAGQRVLVLERDPAPFMRATYINQARVHMGYHYPRSYSTAIKSAHYFERFCRDYGFCLHTEFDQVYATSAHFSWTNAAEFRQFCRAAGIRC
;
A
#
# COMPACT_ATOMS: atom_id res chain seq x y z
N MET A 1 11.56 10.37 -31.67
CA MET A 1 11.52 10.75 -30.24
C MET A 1 12.22 9.67 -29.43
N THR A 2 13.10 10.04 -28.52
CA THR A 2 13.77 9.11 -27.60
C THR A 2 13.20 9.29 -26.19
N TYR A 3 13.02 8.20 -25.46
CA TYR A 3 12.56 8.18 -24.08
C TYR A 3 13.66 7.63 -23.20
N ASP A 4 13.77 8.20 -21.98
CA ASP A 4 14.74 7.73 -20.98
C ASP A 4 14.23 6.47 -20.25
N LYS A 5 12.90 6.35 -20.15
CA LYS A 5 12.23 5.20 -19.53
C LYS A 5 10.98 4.82 -20.31
N ILE A 6 10.76 3.52 -20.41
CA ILE A 6 9.49 2.94 -20.89
C ILE A 6 8.91 2.09 -19.76
N ILE A 7 7.67 2.37 -19.37
CA ILE A 7 6.96 1.69 -18.29
C ILE A 7 5.80 0.90 -18.92
N LEU A 8 5.72 -0.38 -18.63
CA LEU A 8 4.65 -1.25 -19.10
C LEU A 8 3.60 -1.39 -18.01
N GLY A 9 2.41 -0.85 -18.27
CA GLY A 9 1.25 -0.86 -17.39
C GLY A 9 1.04 0.47 -16.66
N ALA A 10 -0.20 0.98 -16.73
CA ALA A 10 -0.66 2.18 -16.05
C ALA A 10 -1.47 1.86 -14.76
N GLY A 11 -1.08 0.86 -14.03
CA GLY A 11 -1.54 0.61 -12.67
C GLY A 11 -0.86 1.55 -11.67
N LEU A 12 -1.18 1.41 -10.37
CA LEU A 12 -0.65 2.26 -9.30
C LEU A 12 0.88 2.37 -9.31
N TYR A 13 1.57 1.25 -9.41
CA TYR A 13 3.04 1.23 -9.40
C TYR A 13 3.65 1.84 -10.67
N GLY A 14 3.06 1.56 -11.84
CA GLY A 14 3.55 2.11 -13.10
C GLY A 14 3.42 3.63 -13.14
N LEU A 15 2.28 4.18 -12.75
CA LEU A 15 2.07 5.62 -12.70
C LEU A 15 2.88 6.31 -11.60
N TYR A 16 3.05 5.67 -10.45
CA TYR A 16 3.95 6.17 -9.40
C TYR A 16 5.40 6.26 -9.91
N ALA A 17 5.89 5.21 -10.57
CA ALA A 17 7.23 5.22 -11.18
C ALA A 17 7.36 6.30 -12.24
N ALA A 18 6.35 6.45 -13.11
CA ALA A 18 6.32 7.49 -14.13
C ALA A 18 6.40 8.90 -13.53
N GLN A 19 5.61 9.15 -12.49
CA GLN A 19 5.63 10.42 -11.76
C GLN A 19 7.01 10.72 -11.17
N LYS A 20 7.63 9.73 -10.52
CA LYS A 20 8.96 9.92 -9.90
C LYS A 20 10.06 10.14 -10.93
N CYS A 21 10.05 9.40 -12.03
CA CYS A 21 10.99 9.57 -13.13
C CYS A 21 10.80 10.93 -13.84
N GLY A 22 9.54 11.33 -14.09
CA GLY A 22 9.23 12.63 -14.67
C GLY A 22 9.66 13.80 -13.79
N ALA A 23 9.42 13.70 -12.47
CA ALA A 23 9.89 14.69 -11.50
C ALA A 23 11.42 14.80 -11.43
N ALA A 24 12.14 13.75 -11.84
CA ALA A 24 13.60 13.75 -11.99
C ALA A 24 14.07 14.25 -13.37
N GLY A 25 13.19 14.84 -14.17
CA GLY A 25 13.50 15.40 -15.49
C GLY A 25 13.62 14.37 -16.62
N GLN A 26 13.25 13.11 -16.37
CA GLN A 26 13.31 12.06 -17.38
C GLN A 26 12.09 12.08 -18.29
N ARG A 27 12.29 11.80 -19.59
CA ARG A 27 11.19 11.58 -20.53
C ARG A 27 10.70 10.15 -20.39
N VAL A 28 9.44 9.99 -19.99
CA VAL A 28 8.83 8.70 -19.69
C VAL A 28 7.72 8.41 -20.69
N LEU A 29 7.73 7.19 -21.24
CA LEU A 29 6.61 6.63 -22.00
C LEU A 29 5.94 5.56 -21.14
N VAL A 30 4.64 5.68 -20.92
CA VAL A 30 3.83 4.64 -20.29
C VAL A 30 2.97 3.96 -21.35
N LEU A 31 3.08 2.65 -21.44
CA LEU A 31 2.29 1.81 -22.34
C LEU A 31 1.29 1.02 -21.52
N GLU A 32 0.00 1.22 -21.80
CA GLU A 32 -1.10 0.48 -21.18
C GLU A 32 -1.88 -0.29 -22.25
N ARG A 33 -2.22 -1.53 -21.91
CA ARG A 33 -2.98 -2.42 -22.78
C ARG A 33 -4.48 -2.12 -22.78
N ASP A 34 -4.98 -1.75 -21.61
CA ASP A 34 -6.40 -1.48 -21.40
C ASP A 34 -6.74 -0.03 -21.83
N PRO A 35 -8.00 0.28 -22.11
CA PRO A 35 -8.39 1.61 -22.61
C PRO A 35 -8.26 2.74 -21.59
N ALA A 36 -8.02 2.40 -20.30
CA ALA A 36 -7.84 3.36 -19.24
C ALA A 36 -6.82 2.85 -18.18
N PRO A 37 -6.21 3.74 -17.40
CA PRO A 37 -5.36 3.32 -16.28
C PRO A 37 -6.19 2.65 -15.18
N PHE A 38 -5.49 1.90 -14.30
CA PHE A 38 -6.06 1.24 -13.10
C PHE A 38 -7.09 0.14 -13.33
N MET A 39 -7.31 -0.32 -14.55
CA MET A 39 -8.40 -1.24 -14.89
C MET A 39 -8.27 -2.67 -14.32
N ARG A 40 -7.17 -3.00 -13.64
CA ARG A 40 -6.89 -4.37 -13.14
C ARG A 40 -6.70 -4.41 -11.63
N ALA A 41 -5.61 -4.96 -11.18
CA ALA A 41 -5.32 -5.18 -9.76
C ALA A 41 -5.52 -3.94 -8.88
N THR A 42 -5.18 -2.75 -9.37
CA THR A 42 -5.37 -1.51 -8.64
C THR A 42 -6.85 -1.18 -8.39
N TYR A 43 -7.71 -1.44 -9.35
CA TYR A 43 -9.16 -1.22 -9.21
C TYR A 43 -9.82 -2.25 -8.29
N ILE A 44 -9.40 -3.53 -8.39
CA ILE A 44 -9.96 -4.64 -7.62
C ILE A 44 -9.43 -4.63 -6.16
N ASN A 45 -8.31 -3.98 -5.91
CA ASN A 45 -7.70 -3.88 -4.60
C ASN A 45 -8.65 -3.18 -3.61
N GLN A 46 -8.57 -3.56 -2.34
CA GLN A 46 -9.35 -2.95 -1.26
C GLN A 46 -9.00 -1.48 -0.99
N ALA A 47 -7.99 -0.94 -1.66
CA ALA A 47 -7.53 0.46 -1.57
C ALA A 47 -7.31 0.94 -0.13
N ARG A 48 -6.79 0.06 0.74
CA ARG A 48 -6.50 0.38 2.14
C ARG A 48 -5.02 0.66 2.35
N VAL A 49 -4.74 1.81 2.95
CA VAL A 49 -3.42 2.10 3.50
C VAL A 49 -3.43 1.64 4.95
N HIS A 50 -2.54 0.72 5.33
CA HIS A 50 -2.53 0.13 6.67
C HIS A 50 -1.11 0.00 7.22
N MET A 51 -0.99 -0.02 8.55
CA MET A 51 0.28 -0.09 9.27
C MET A 51 0.85 -1.52 9.39
N GLY A 52 0.35 -2.48 8.66
CA GLY A 52 0.85 -3.87 8.71
C GLY A 52 -0.01 -4.86 9.48
N TYR A 53 -1.25 -4.53 9.81
CA TYR A 53 -2.19 -5.39 10.57
C TYR A 53 -2.36 -6.80 9.99
N HIS A 54 -2.21 -6.97 8.68
CA HIS A 54 -2.37 -8.26 8.01
C HIS A 54 -1.16 -9.21 8.16
N TYR A 55 -0.10 -8.76 8.83
CA TYR A 55 1.15 -9.52 8.89
C TYR A 55 1.57 -9.91 10.33
N PRO A 56 0.67 -10.47 11.17
CA PRO A 56 1.04 -10.85 12.55
C PRO A 56 2.12 -11.94 12.60
N ARG A 57 2.29 -12.68 11.50
CA ARG A 57 3.30 -13.74 11.36
C ARG A 57 4.59 -13.28 10.66
N SER A 58 4.67 -12.02 10.24
CA SER A 58 5.85 -11.46 9.56
C SER A 58 6.17 -10.07 10.11
N TYR A 59 6.85 -10.05 11.23
CA TYR A 59 7.22 -8.83 11.93
C TYR A 59 7.99 -7.85 11.05
N SER A 60 8.95 -8.35 10.24
CA SER A 60 9.71 -7.51 9.31
C SER A 60 8.83 -6.84 8.24
N THR A 61 7.81 -7.53 7.74
CA THR A 61 6.85 -6.96 6.79
C THR A 61 5.94 -5.92 7.46
N ALA A 62 5.50 -6.19 8.69
CA ALA A 62 4.70 -5.26 9.47
C ALA A 62 5.44 -3.95 9.74
N ILE A 63 6.69 -4.01 10.22
CA ILE A 63 7.52 -2.82 10.46
C ILE A 63 7.74 -2.02 9.17
N LYS A 64 8.04 -2.67 8.05
CA LYS A 64 8.17 -1.97 6.77
C LYS A 64 6.89 -1.24 6.39
N SER A 65 5.73 -1.89 6.54
CA SER A 65 4.44 -1.27 6.26
C SER A 65 4.17 -0.07 7.18
N ALA A 66 4.43 -0.20 8.48
CA ALA A 66 4.29 0.88 9.44
C ALA A 66 5.22 2.07 9.11
N HIS A 67 6.48 1.79 8.76
CA HIS A 67 7.44 2.82 8.39
C HIS A 67 7.01 3.62 7.15
N TYR A 68 6.46 2.94 6.13
CA TYR A 68 6.01 3.62 4.91
C TYR A 68 4.63 4.27 5.04
N PHE A 69 3.86 3.93 6.06
CA PHE A 69 2.52 4.47 6.29
C PHE A 69 2.54 5.99 6.44
N GLU A 70 3.37 6.53 7.33
CA GLU A 70 3.47 7.97 7.57
C GLU A 70 3.92 8.73 6.32
N ARG A 71 4.89 8.17 5.60
CA ARG A 71 5.35 8.75 4.34
C ARG A 71 4.24 8.79 3.31
N PHE A 72 3.48 7.71 3.16
CA PHE A 72 2.36 7.67 2.22
C PHE A 72 1.27 8.68 2.60
N CYS A 73 0.93 8.77 3.89
CA CYS A 73 -0.05 9.74 4.38
C CYS A 73 0.39 11.19 4.13
N ARG A 74 1.67 11.49 4.31
CA ARG A 74 2.22 12.81 4.02
C ARG A 74 2.16 13.14 2.53
N ASP A 75 2.57 12.20 1.67
CA ASP A 75 2.71 12.44 0.23
C ASP A 75 1.35 12.39 -0.50
N TYR A 76 0.37 11.64 0.03
CA TYR A 76 -0.92 11.34 -0.60
C TYR A 76 -2.13 11.55 0.32
N GLY A 77 -1.99 12.31 1.41
CA GLY A 77 -3.06 12.54 2.37
C GLY A 77 -4.33 13.14 1.77
N PHE A 78 -4.20 13.88 0.67
CA PHE A 78 -5.32 14.50 -0.03
C PHE A 78 -6.33 13.49 -0.62
N CYS A 79 -5.94 12.23 -0.82
CA CYS A 79 -6.81 11.17 -1.35
C CYS A 79 -7.13 10.08 -0.31
N LEU A 80 -6.79 10.28 0.96
CA LEU A 80 -7.06 9.34 2.03
C LEU A 80 -8.30 9.75 2.82
N HIS A 81 -9.21 8.79 3.00
CA HIS A 81 -10.28 8.90 3.98
C HIS A 81 -9.78 8.31 5.31
N THR A 82 -9.74 9.11 6.36
CA THR A 82 -9.12 8.73 7.65
C THR A 82 -10.11 8.64 8.81
N GLU A 83 -11.34 9.13 8.63
CA GLU A 83 -12.35 9.19 9.66
C GLU A 83 -13.37 8.05 9.50
N PHE A 84 -13.02 6.88 10.00
CA PHE A 84 -13.92 5.73 10.03
C PHE A 84 -13.48 4.75 11.12
N ASP A 85 -14.45 4.03 11.67
CA ASP A 85 -14.19 2.94 12.61
C ASP A 85 -13.61 1.73 11.88
N GLN A 86 -12.51 1.21 12.39
CA GLN A 86 -11.89 0.00 11.87
C GLN A 86 -11.87 -1.10 12.91
N VAL A 87 -12.49 -2.22 12.58
CA VAL A 87 -12.47 -3.42 13.42
C VAL A 87 -11.60 -4.49 12.77
N TYR A 88 -10.65 -5.02 13.53
CA TYR A 88 -9.86 -6.17 13.13
C TYR A 88 -10.26 -7.38 13.97
N ALA A 89 -10.90 -8.35 13.34
CA ALA A 89 -11.36 -9.57 14.00
C ALA A 89 -10.40 -10.74 13.74
N THR A 90 -10.04 -11.48 14.78
CA THR A 90 -9.38 -12.77 14.67
C THR A 90 -10.43 -13.88 14.82
N SER A 91 -10.31 -14.96 14.04
CA SER A 91 -11.23 -16.09 14.18
C SER A 91 -11.12 -16.71 15.56
N ALA A 92 -12.27 -17.09 16.15
CA ALA A 92 -12.31 -17.84 17.39
C ALA A 92 -11.79 -19.29 17.24
N HIS A 93 -11.84 -19.82 16.02
CA HIS A 93 -11.44 -21.19 15.70
C HIS A 93 -10.43 -21.19 14.56
N PHE A 94 -9.45 -22.08 14.64
CA PHE A 94 -8.41 -22.29 13.59
C PHE A 94 -7.61 -21.04 13.22
N SER A 95 -7.55 -20.03 14.09
CA SER A 95 -6.66 -18.88 13.89
C SER A 95 -5.26 -19.19 14.43
N TRP A 96 -4.24 -18.82 13.67
CA TRP A 96 -2.85 -18.87 14.10
C TRP A 96 -2.51 -17.77 15.14
N THR A 97 -3.41 -16.83 15.36
CA THR A 97 -3.20 -15.68 16.25
C THR A 97 -4.52 -15.36 16.93
N ASN A 98 -4.55 -15.38 18.24
CA ASN A 98 -5.69 -14.91 19.02
C ASN A 98 -5.64 -13.39 19.26
N ALA A 99 -6.70 -12.82 19.82
CA ALA A 99 -6.81 -11.38 20.03
C ALA A 99 -5.74 -10.81 20.99
N ALA A 100 -5.28 -11.59 21.97
CA ALA A 100 -4.24 -11.15 22.90
C ALA A 100 -2.87 -11.10 22.22
N GLU A 101 -2.54 -12.14 21.47
CA GLU A 101 -1.31 -12.22 20.66
C GLU A 101 -1.28 -11.14 19.59
N PHE A 102 -2.43 -10.86 18.96
CA PHE A 102 -2.53 -9.78 17.98
C PHE A 102 -2.27 -8.41 18.62
N ARG A 103 -2.84 -8.12 19.79
CA ARG A 103 -2.53 -6.89 20.53
C ARG A 103 -1.06 -6.78 20.95
N GLN A 104 -0.46 -7.90 21.34
CA GLN A 104 0.98 -7.94 21.65
C GLN A 104 1.82 -7.64 20.41
N PHE A 105 1.48 -8.24 19.29
CA PHE A 105 2.11 -7.95 18.00
C PHE A 105 2.00 -6.46 17.62
N CYS A 106 0.82 -5.87 17.73
CA CYS A 106 0.62 -4.44 17.44
C CYS A 106 1.52 -3.56 18.30
N ARG A 107 1.58 -3.84 19.62
CA ARG A 107 2.48 -3.12 20.54
C ARG A 107 3.94 -3.26 20.15
N ALA A 108 4.39 -4.47 19.85
CA ALA A 108 5.77 -4.74 19.47
C ALA A 108 6.17 -4.07 18.14
N ALA A 109 5.23 -3.97 17.19
CA ALA A 109 5.45 -3.35 15.89
C ALA A 109 5.19 -1.83 15.86
N GLY A 110 4.79 -1.22 16.98
CA GLY A 110 4.44 0.20 17.03
C GLY A 110 3.16 0.55 16.25
N ILE A 111 2.27 -0.42 16.06
CA ILE A 111 1.01 -0.26 15.32
C ILE A 111 -0.10 0.11 16.31
N ARG A 112 -0.85 1.16 16.01
CA ARG A 112 -2.01 1.54 16.83
C ARG A 112 -3.08 0.45 16.79
N CYS A 113 -3.58 0.07 17.95
CA CYS A 113 -4.58 -0.99 18.11
C CYS A 113 -5.53 -0.64 19.24
#